data_02b72a47881e7b426e1b51720787c772
#
_entry.id   02b72a47881e7b426e1b51720787c772
#
_cell.length_a   1.000
_cell.length_b   1.000
_cell.length_c   1.000
_cell.angle_alpha   90.00
_cell.angle_beta   90.00
_cell.angle_gamma   90.00
#
_symmetry.space_group_name_H-M   'P 1'
#
loop_
_entity.id
_entity.type
_entity.pdbx_description
1 polymer ?
#
loop_
_entity_poly.entity_id
_entity_poly.type
_entity_poly.pdbx_seq_one_letter_code
_entity_poly.pdbx_strand_id
1 'polypeptide(L)'
;MYRFGLFLTFLAASLSASAQSSDLQQRIKGFQSELAATYAVKTLNLQGESLGALEKEEPAYQTHFKLEAKEKSEDNLGRSTKLNAHIRVFEFETLDDLNWAMKRWMPDFIDHNVVKPGRDAKTLPHADPSIVVIDGTTITVLTLPCSQFELERFRTWRKQLTTYFGGASSVVIEVQGCEGPLLWTKNAPDPKDRTWK
;
A
#
# COMPACT_ATOMS: atom_id res chain seq x y z
N MET A 1 39.57 29.66 48.82
CA MET A 1 38.63 30.06 47.75
C MET A 1 38.55 28.92 46.74
N TYR A 2 37.57 28.00 46.88
CA TYR A 2 37.37 26.91 45.91
C TYR A 2 36.15 27.26 45.07
N ARG A 3 36.35 27.38 43.74
CA ARG A 3 35.31 27.55 42.76
C ARG A 3 34.85 26.17 42.28
N PHE A 4 33.66 25.78 42.71
CA PHE A 4 32.93 24.62 42.17
C PHE A 4 32.35 25.02 40.82
N GLY A 5 32.88 24.43 39.73
CA GLY A 5 32.27 24.49 38.40
C GLY A 5 31.22 23.42 38.26
N LEU A 6 29.96 23.81 38.17
CA LEU A 6 28.83 22.93 37.93
C LEU A 6 28.78 22.59 36.40
N PHE A 7 29.19 21.38 36.02
CA PHE A 7 28.99 20.85 34.68
C PHE A 7 27.56 20.33 34.56
N LEU A 8 26.69 21.11 33.92
CA LEU A 8 25.37 20.62 33.49
C LEU A 8 25.55 19.83 32.19
N THR A 9 25.62 18.51 32.28
CA THR A 9 25.51 17.62 31.12
C THR A 9 24.03 17.55 30.70
N PHE A 10 23.68 18.25 29.65
CA PHE A 10 22.42 18.06 28.95
C PHE A 10 22.46 16.69 28.24
N LEU A 11 21.80 15.72 28.83
CA LEU A 11 21.44 14.46 28.15
C LEU A 11 20.27 14.80 27.21
N ALA A 12 20.57 15.12 25.97
CA ALA A 12 19.57 15.14 24.89
C ALA A 12 19.21 13.69 24.60
N ALA A 13 18.18 13.18 25.28
CA ALA A 13 17.51 11.95 24.86
C ALA A 13 16.84 12.26 23.52
N SER A 14 17.47 11.83 22.42
CA SER A 14 16.83 11.76 21.12
C SER A 14 15.72 10.73 21.21
N LEU A 15 14.52 11.18 21.51
CA LEU A 15 13.29 10.45 21.24
C LEU A 15 13.15 10.38 19.73
N SER A 16 13.68 9.33 19.13
CA SER A 16 13.31 8.90 17.78
C SER A 16 11.87 8.39 17.85
N ALA A 17 10.93 9.32 18.01
CA ALA A 17 9.55 9.05 17.68
C ALA A 17 9.56 8.87 16.15
N SER A 18 9.27 7.67 15.67
CA SER A 18 8.90 7.44 14.28
C SER A 18 7.67 8.30 14.00
N ALA A 19 7.93 9.53 13.57
CA ALA A 19 6.89 10.50 13.30
C ALA A 19 6.30 10.14 11.94
N GLN A 20 5.28 9.28 11.96
CA GLN A 20 4.33 9.23 10.86
C GLN A 20 4.02 10.67 10.46
N SER A 21 4.11 11.01 9.18
CA SER A 21 3.74 12.34 8.74
C SER A 21 2.25 12.56 9.09
N SER A 22 1.94 13.72 9.66
CA SER A 22 0.56 14.08 10.03
C SER A 22 -0.39 14.00 8.82
N ASP A 23 0.14 14.23 7.64
CA ASP A 23 -0.56 14.13 6.37
C ASP A 23 -0.95 12.69 6.03
N LEU A 24 -0.04 11.73 6.14
CA LEU A 24 -0.35 10.32 5.90
C LEU A 24 -1.40 9.79 6.88
N GLN A 25 -1.33 10.19 8.16
CA GLN A 25 -2.36 9.84 9.14
C GLN A 25 -3.73 10.36 8.74
N GLN A 26 -3.80 11.60 8.27
CA GLN A 26 -5.05 12.20 7.83
C GLN A 26 -5.61 11.48 6.60
N ARG A 27 -4.75 11.14 5.63
CA ARG A 27 -5.12 10.36 4.44
C ARG A 27 -5.66 8.97 4.81
N ILE A 28 -4.98 8.25 5.70
CA ILE A 28 -5.43 6.93 6.19
C ILE A 28 -6.80 7.04 6.88
N LYS A 29 -6.97 8.01 7.79
CA LYS A 29 -8.24 8.22 8.48
C LYS A 29 -9.37 8.59 7.52
N GLY A 30 -9.12 9.45 6.55
CA GLY A 30 -10.08 9.84 5.52
C GLY A 30 -10.53 8.63 4.70
N PHE A 31 -9.58 7.83 4.22
CA PHE A 31 -9.85 6.61 3.50
C PHE A 31 -10.68 5.60 4.31
N GLN A 32 -10.29 5.35 5.55
CA GLN A 32 -11.03 4.45 6.44
C GLN A 32 -12.46 4.95 6.72
N SER A 33 -12.63 6.26 6.89
CA SER A 33 -13.94 6.87 7.13
C SER A 33 -14.86 6.75 5.92
N GLU A 34 -14.35 6.93 4.70
CA GLU A 34 -15.13 6.73 3.48
C GLU A 34 -15.62 5.28 3.36
N LEU A 35 -14.76 4.34 3.66
CA LEU A 35 -15.08 2.91 3.57
C LEU A 35 -15.96 2.40 4.72
N ALA A 36 -15.99 3.09 5.85
CA ALA A 36 -16.69 2.64 7.06
C ALA A 36 -18.20 2.44 6.87
N ALA A 37 -18.82 3.05 5.85
CA ALA A 37 -20.21 2.81 5.51
C ALA A 37 -20.45 1.36 5.02
N THR A 38 -19.54 0.85 4.21
CA THR A 38 -19.69 -0.45 3.51
C THR A 38 -18.86 -1.56 4.15
N TYR A 39 -17.72 -1.23 4.76
CA TYR A 39 -16.76 -2.19 5.30
C TYR A 39 -16.53 -2.02 6.80
N ALA A 40 -16.30 -3.12 7.49
CA ALA A 40 -15.66 -3.11 8.80
C ALA A 40 -14.14 -3.07 8.59
N VAL A 41 -13.49 -2.12 9.25
CA VAL A 41 -12.03 -1.93 9.19
C VAL A 41 -11.40 -2.53 10.45
N LYS A 42 -10.46 -3.46 10.28
CA LYS A 42 -9.73 -4.11 11.38
C LYS A 42 -8.24 -3.91 11.19
N THR A 43 -7.58 -3.21 12.09
CA THR A 43 -6.11 -3.13 12.10
C THR A 43 -5.53 -4.50 12.48
N LEU A 44 -4.53 -4.94 11.74
CA LEU A 44 -3.81 -6.18 11.95
C LEU A 44 -2.40 -5.89 12.45
N ASN A 45 -2.00 -6.58 13.52
CA ASN A 45 -0.63 -6.54 14.01
C ASN A 45 0.13 -7.72 13.39
N LEU A 46 1.05 -7.44 12.48
CA LEU A 46 1.95 -8.44 11.93
C LEU A 46 3.19 -8.55 12.79
N GLN A 47 3.57 -9.77 13.12
CA GLN A 47 4.77 -10.06 13.92
C GLN A 47 5.51 -11.28 13.36
N GLY A 48 6.85 -11.23 13.45
CA GLY A 48 7.71 -12.38 13.18
C GLY A 48 7.63 -12.87 11.73
N GLU A 49 7.37 -14.16 11.56
CA GLU A 49 7.39 -14.83 10.24
C GLU A 49 6.29 -14.37 9.28
N SER A 50 5.26 -13.67 9.78
CA SER A 50 4.20 -13.12 8.95
C SER A 50 4.58 -11.81 8.23
N LEU A 51 5.79 -11.29 8.49
CA LEU A 51 6.29 -10.10 7.81
C LEU A 51 6.63 -10.39 6.35
N GLY A 52 6.07 -9.60 5.44
CA GLY A 52 6.42 -9.62 4.03
C GLY A 52 7.75 -8.92 3.73
N ALA A 53 8.09 -8.84 2.44
CA ALA A 53 9.36 -8.23 2.02
C ALA A 53 9.42 -6.73 2.38
N LEU A 54 8.33 -5.98 2.17
CA LEU A 54 8.29 -4.54 2.50
C LEU A 54 8.36 -4.26 4.00
N GLU A 55 7.75 -5.10 4.82
CA GLU A 55 7.80 -4.97 6.29
C GLU A 55 9.21 -5.19 6.85
N LYS A 56 10.01 -6.00 6.16
CA LYS A 56 11.40 -6.30 6.54
C LYS A 56 12.40 -5.21 6.16
N GLU A 57 12.00 -4.27 5.33
CA GLU A 57 12.84 -3.11 4.94
C GLU A 57 12.77 -1.97 5.96
N GLU A 58 12.21 -2.22 7.14
CA GLU A 58 12.19 -1.30 8.28
C GLU A 58 11.66 0.10 7.93
N PRO A 59 10.44 0.20 7.35
CA PRO A 59 9.85 1.51 7.06
C PRO A 59 9.71 2.33 8.35
N ALA A 60 9.85 3.66 8.22
CA ALA A 60 9.66 4.59 9.34
C ALA A 60 8.25 4.49 9.95
N TYR A 61 7.26 4.16 9.10
CA TYR A 61 5.92 3.85 9.54
C TYR A 61 5.33 2.74 8.68
N GLN A 62 4.55 1.88 9.31
CA GLN A 62 3.74 0.88 8.62
C GLN A 62 2.42 0.62 9.31
N THR A 63 1.40 0.36 8.52
CA THR A 63 0.12 -0.13 9.03
C THR A 63 -0.48 -1.14 8.08
N HIS A 64 -1.15 -2.13 8.66
CA HIS A 64 -1.89 -3.13 7.91
C HIS A 64 -3.31 -3.19 8.46
N PHE A 65 -4.29 -3.09 7.58
CA PHE A 65 -5.68 -3.28 7.97
C PHE A 65 -6.43 -4.13 6.96
N LYS A 66 -7.36 -4.91 7.48
CA LYS A 66 -8.30 -5.72 6.72
C LYS A 66 -9.60 -4.96 6.57
N LEU A 67 -10.12 -4.92 5.36
CA LEU A 67 -11.48 -4.53 5.07
C LEU A 67 -12.34 -5.79 4.96
N GLU A 68 -13.48 -5.80 5.64
CA GLU A 68 -14.45 -6.86 5.55
C GLU A 68 -15.82 -6.26 5.25
N ALA A 69 -16.43 -6.62 4.12
CA ALA A 69 -17.75 -6.11 3.79
C ALA A 69 -18.77 -6.45 4.88
N LYS A 70 -19.65 -5.52 5.20
CA LYS A 70 -20.71 -5.73 6.20
C LYS A 70 -21.74 -6.74 5.69
N GLU A 71 -22.00 -6.70 4.40
CA GLU A 71 -22.96 -7.60 3.72
C GLU A 71 -22.20 -8.71 2.98
N LYS A 72 -22.89 -9.83 2.81
CA LYS A 72 -22.41 -10.92 1.99
C LYS A 72 -22.77 -10.67 0.53
N SER A 73 -21.88 -11.10 -0.36
CA SER A 73 -22.12 -11.15 -1.81
C SER A 73 -21.69 -12.52 -2.34
N GLU A 74 -22.16 -12.86 -3.52
CA GLU A 74 -21.69 -14.05 -4.21
C GLU A 74 -20.30 -13.82 -4.77
N ASP A 75 -19.38 -14.76 -4.55
CA ASP A 75 -18.04 -14.73 -5.14
C ASP A 75 -18.04 -15.42 -6.52
N ASN A 76 -16.91 -15.37 -7.23
CA ASN A 76 -16.77 -15.96 -8.57
C ASN A 76 -16.94 -17.50 -8.61
N LEU A 77 -17.03 -18.13 -7.44
CA LEU A 77 -17.26 -19.56 -7.29
C LEU A 77 -18.69 -19.88 -6.84
N GLY A 78 -19.60 -18.89 -6.86
CA GLY A 78 -20.99 -19.02 -6.46
C GLY A 78 -21.21 -19.15 -4.95
N ARG A 79 -20.22 -18.77 -4.12
CA ARG A 79 -20.30 -18.89 -2.66
C ARG A 79 -20.73 -17.57 -2.05
N SER A 80 -21.70 -17.61 -1.15
CA SER A 80 -22.11 -16.44 -0.37
C SER A 80 -21.06 -16.14 0.70
N THR A 81 -20.25 -15.10 0.50
CA THR A 81 -19.15 -14.72 1.37
C THR A 81 -19.11 -13.21 1.57
N LYS A 82 -18.42 -12.76 2.61
CA LYS A 82 -18.09 -11.36 2.78
C LYS A 82 -16.83 -11.02 1.99
N LEU A 83 -16.91 -9.95 1.22
CA LEU A 83 -15.73 -9.44 0.54
C LEU A 83 -14.65 -9.07 1.56
N ASN A 84 -13.42 -9.49 1.29
CA ASN A 84 -12.26 -9.15 2.10
C ASN A 84 -11.20 -8.50 1.24
N ALA A 85 -10.52 -7.49 1.80
CA ALA A 85 -9.31 -6.98 1.20
C ALA A 85 -8.29 -6.62 2.27
N HIS A 86 -7.04 -6.67 1.91
CA HIS A 86 -5.93 -6.28 2.77
C HIS A 86 -5.30 -5.01 2.23
N ILE A 87 -5.05 -4.04 3.11
CA ILE A 87 -4.37 -2.81 2.75
C ILE A 87 -3.18 -2.65 3.66
N ARG A 88 -2.02 -2.46 3.04
CA ARG A 88 -0.76 -2.20 3.70
C ARG A 88 -0.25 -0.85 3.25
N VAL A 89 0.14 -0.02 4.20
CA VAL A 89 0.70 1.31 3.95
C VAL A 89 2.06 1.38 4.61
N PHE A 90 3.05 1.83 3.85
CA PHE A 90 4.44 1.98 4.28
C PHE A 90 4.90 3.41 4.00
N GLU A 91 5.60 4.02 4.92
CA GLU A 91 6.27 5.29 4.75
C GLU A 91 7.76 5.10 5.08
N PHE A 92 8.64 5.48 4.18
CA PHE A 92 10.08 5.42 4.33
C PHE A 92 10.63 6.79 4.69
N GLU A 93 11.78 6.86 5.37
CA GLU A 93 12.36 8.14 5.76
C GLU A 93 12.82 8.96 4.53
N THR A 94 13.37 8.28 3.53
CA THR A 94 13.89 8.91 2.32
C THR A 94 13.42 8.20 1.05
N LEU A 95 13.55 8.89 -0.10
CA LEU A 95 13.34 8.28 -1.41
C LEU A 95 14.34 7.15 -1.70
N ASP A 96 15.53 7.24 -1.16
CA ASP A 96 16.55 6.20 -1.34
C ASP A 96 16.16 4.92 -0.60
N ASP A 97 15.63 5.03 0.61
CA ASP A 97 15.12 3.88 1.37
C ASP A 97 13.95 3.23 0.65
N LEU A 98 13.00 4.04 0.15
CA LEU A 98 11.90 3.54 -0.68
C LEU A 98 12.42 2.82 -1.93
N ASN A 99 13.38 3.41 -2.64
CA ASN A 99 13.94 2.81 -3.85
C ASN A 99 14.65 1.49 -3.55
N TRP A 100 15.35 1.37 -2.41
CA TRP A 100 15.95 0.13 -1.96
C TRP A 100 14.88 -0.94 -1.64
N ALA A 101 13.84 -0.57 -0.91
CA ALA A 101 12.72 -1.46 -0.60
C ALA A 101 12.02 -1.95 -1.88
N MET A 102 11.76 -1.05 -2.81
CA MET A 102 11.18 -1.38 -4.11
C MET A 102 12.06 -2.32 -4.93
N LYS A 103 13.37 -2.10 -4.94
CA LYS A 103 14.32 -2.94 -5.68
C LYS A 103 14.33 -4.39 -5.17
N ARG A 104 14.08 -4.60 -3.89
CA ARG A 104 14.03 -5.94 -3.29
C ARG A 104 12.66 -6.58 -3.43
N TRP A 105 11.61 -5.81 -3.22
CA TRP A 105 10.24 -6.30 -3.24
C TRP A 105 9.69 -6.53 -4.65
N MET A 106 9.99 -5.64 -5.59
CA MET A 106 9.39 -5.66 -6.93
C MET A 106 9.66 -6.96 -7.71
N PRO A 107 10.88 -7.54 -7.69
CA PRO A 107 11.13 -8.81 -8.39
C PRO A 107 10.19 -9.93 -7.93
N ASP A 108 9.98 -10.06 -6.64
CA ASP A 108 9.07 -11.07 -6.08
C ASP A 108 7.61 -10.75 -6.43
N PHE A 109 7.23 -9.48 -6.34
CA PHE A 109 5.87 -9.04 -6.65
C PHE A 109 5.48 -9.30 -8.12
N ILE A 110 6.40 -9.15 -9.06
CA ILE A 110 6.18 -9.40 -10.49
C ILE A 110 6.66 -10.77 -10.97
N ASP A 111 6.93 -11.68 -10.05
CA ASP A 111 7.44 -13.04 -10.37
C ASP A 111 8.65 -13.00 -11.31
N HIS A 112 9.64 -12.16 -11.00
CA HIS A 112 10.87 -11.93 -11.77
C HIS A 112 10.66 -11.56 -13.25
N ASN A 113 9.46 -11.18 -13.66
CA ASN A 113 9.21 -10.73 -15.02
C ASN A 113 9.81 -9.35 -15.26
N VAL A 114 10.31 -9.13 -16.49
CA VAL A 114 10.75 -7.81 -16.93
C VAL A 114 9.54 -7.01 -17.40
N VAL A 115 9.21 -5.96 -16.67
CA VAL A 115 8.09 -5.06 -16.98
C VAL A 115 8.61 -3.66 -17.24
N LYS A 116 8.07 -3.00 -18.27
CA LYS A 116 8.38 -1.61 -18.58
C LYS A 116 7.18 -0.73 -18.31
N PRO A 117 7.33 0.38 -17.57
CA PRO A 117 6.24 1.29 -17.31
C PRO A 117 5.49 1.71 -18.57
N GLY A 118 4.17 1.64 -18.55
CA GLY A 118 3.28 2.09 -19.61
C GLY A 118 3.28 1.27 -20.90
N ARG A 119 3.93 0.11 -20.94
CA ARG A 119 4.04 -0.66 -22.20
C ARG A 119 3.57 -2.11 -22.12
N ASP A 120 3.81 -2.77 -21.02
CA ASP A 120 3.62 -4.22 -20.96
C ASP A 120 2.42 -4.59 -20.11
N ALA A 121 1.47 -5.28 -20.72
CA ALA A 121 0.48 -6.06 -20.01
C ALA A 121 0.96 -7.52 -20.06
N LYS A 122 1.38 -8.05 -18.89
CA LYS A 122 1.77 -9.45 -18.74
C LYS A 122 0.84 -10.14 -17.78
N THR A 123 0.61 -11.41 -18.00
CA THR A 123 -0.03 -12.28 -17.02
C THR A 123 0.98 -12.64 -15.94
N LEU A 124 0.56 -12.52 -14.69
CA LEU A 124 1.31 -12.99 -13.54
C LEU A 124 0.60 -14.23 -13.00
N PRO A 125 1.11 -15.44 -13.25
CA PRO A 125 0.49 -16.66 -12.73
C PRO A 125 0.50 -16.64 -11.19
N HIS A 126 -0.60 -17.06 -10.61
CA HIS A 126 -0.78 -17.18 -9.15
C HIS A 126 -0.71 -15.88 -8.33
N ALA A 127 -0.69 -14.72 -8.96
CA ALA A 127 -0.74 -13.46 -8.24
C ALA A 127 -2.17 -13.11 -7.83
N ASP A 128 -2.35 -12.71 -6.59
CA ASP A 128 -3.61 -12.12 -6.14
C ASP A 128 -3.83 -10.75 -6.77
N PRO A 129 -5.08 -10.41 -7.13
CA PRO A 129 -5.42 -9.09 -7.63
C PRO A 129 -4.94 -8.01 -6.67
N SER A 130 -4.14 -7.08 -7.17
CA SER A 130 -3.48 -6.09 -6.33
C SER A 130 -3.42 -4.73 -6.99
N ILE A 131 -3.50 -3.68 -6.18
CA ILE A 131 -3.29 -2.29 -6.58
C ILE A 131 -2.19 -1.71 -5.70
N VAL A 132 -1.15 -1.19 -6.32
CA VAL A 132 -0.04 -0.52 -5.64
C VAL A 132 -0.03 0.95 -6.05
N VAL A 133 0.02 1.83 -5.08
CA VAL A 133 0.20 3.27 -5.29
C VAL A 133 1.49 3.68 -4.60
N ILE A 134 2.40 4.30 -5.36
CA ILE A 134 3.67 4.81 -4.87
C ILE A 134 3.66 6.32 -5.07
N ASP A 135 3.75 7.07 -3.97
CA ASP A 135 3.75 8.53 -3.98
C ASP A 135 4.75 9.09 -2.97
N GLY A 136 5.69 9.90 -3.45
CA GLY A 136 6.79 10.37 -2.60
C GLY A 136 7.51 9.20 -1.93
N THR A 137 7.55 9.19 -0.61
CA THR A 137 8.18 8.13 0.21
C THR A 137 7.19 7.05 0.67
N THR A 138 5.96 7.04 0.15
CA THR A 138 4.93 6.09 0.57
C THR A 138 4.64 5.02 -0.47
N ILE A 139 4.38 3.80 0.01
CA ILE A 139 3.86 2.68 -0.78
C ILE A 139 2.56 2.21 -0.12
N THR A 140 1.48 2.18 -0.89
CA THR A 140 0.20 1.61 -0.46
C THR A 140 -0.13 0.41 -1.34
N VAL A 141 -0.38 -0.74 -0.73
CA VAL A 141 -0.70 -1.99 -1.41
C VAL A 141 -2.07 -2.48 -0.97
N LEU A 142 -2.99 -2.60 -1.91
CA LEU A 142 -4.26 -3.31 -1.72
C LEU A 142 -4.17 -4.68 -2.38
N THR A 143 -4.61 -5.71 -1.68
CA THR A 143 -4.68 -7.09 -2.20
C THR A 143 -6.02 -7.70 -1.82
N LEU A 144 -6.62 -8.45 -2.74
CA LEU A 144 -7.87 -9.18 -2.50
C LEU A 144 -7.78 -10.62 -3.01
N PRO A 145 -8.55 -11.55 -2.43
CA PRO A 145 -8.57 -12.92 -2.92
C PRO A 145 -9.08 -13.00 -4.35
N CYS A 146 -8.49 -13.87 -5.12
CA CYS A 146 -8.86 -14.14 -6.51
C CYS A 146 -10.36 -14.41 -6.70
N SER A 147 -10.96 -15.22 -5.84
CA SER A 147 -12.39 -15.58 -5.92
C SER A 147 -13.32 -14.38 -5.73
N GLN A 148 -12.83 -13.27 -5.23
CA GLN A 148 -13.60 -12.06 -4.94
C GLN A 148 -13.29 -10.92 -5.91
N PHE A 149 -12.52 -11.18 -6.96
CA PHE A 149 -12.20 -10.18 -7.97
C PHE A 149 -13.43 -9.88 -8.83
N GLU A 150 -13.71 -8.58 -8.97
CA GLU A 150 -14.71 -8.05 -9.88
C GLU A 150 -14.18 -6.72 -10.43
N LEU A 151 -14.14 -6.58 -11.75
CA LEU A 151 -13.42 -5.51 -12.44
C LEU A 151 -13.93 -4.11 -12.08
N GLU A 152 -15.24 -3.90 -11.98
CA GLU A 152 -15.79 -2.57 -11.68
C GLU A 152 -15.49 -2.14 -10.24
N ARG A 153 -15.56 -3.09 -9.32
CA ARG A 153 -15.16 -2.86 -7.92
C ARG A 153 -13.67 -2.59 -7.81
N PHE A 154 -12.85 -3.32 -8.54
CA PHE A 154 -11.40 -3.11 -8.59
C PHE A 154 -11.05 -1.71 -9.11
N ARG A 155 -11.73 -1.24 -10.15
CA ARG A 155 -11.60 0.13 -10.67
C ARG A 155 -12.02 1.19 -9.65
N THR A 156 -13.10 0.93 -8.90
CA THR A 156 -13.55 1.81 -7.83
C THR A 156 -12.48 1.92 -6.74
N TRP A 157 -11.91 0.80 -6.33
CA TRP A 157 -10.84 0.78 -5.34
C TRP A 157 -9.58 1.47 -5.82
N ARG A 158 -9.20 1.28 -7.09
CA ARG A 158 -8.11 2.03 -7.69
C ARG A 158 -8.34 3.54 -7.57
N LYS A 159 -9.52 4.01 -7.94
CA LYS A 159 -9.88 5.44 -7.84
C LYS A 159 -9.76 5.94 -6.40
N GLN A 160 -10.30 5.20 -5.44
CA GLN A 160 -10.22 5.56 -4.02
C GLN A 160 -8.77 5.60 -3.52
N LEU A 161 -7.97 4.56 -3.81
CA LEU A 161 -6.56 4.54 -3.43
C LEU A 161 -5.77 5.70 -4.02
N THR A 162 -5.96 6.00 -5.30
CA THR A 162 -5.26 7.14 -5.93
C THR A 162 -5.73 8.48 -5.40
N THR A 163 -6.99 8.61 -4.99
CA THR A 163 -7.51 9.84 -4.37
C THR A 163 -6.86 10.11 -3.01
N TYR A 164 -6.66 9.07 -2.19
CA TYR A 164 -6.13 9.25 -0.84
C TYR A 164 -4.61 9.10 -0.76
N PHE A 165 -4.02 8.24 -1.57
CA PHE A 165 -2.60 7.89 -1.46
C PHE A 165 -1.79 8.26 -2.70
N GLY A 166 -2.40 8.83 -3.72
CA GLY A 166 -1.74 9.25 -4.93
C GLY A 166 -1.63 10.75 -5.08
N GLY A 167 -0.81 11.18 -6.02
CA GLY A 167 -0.61 12.56 -6.45
C GLY A 167 -0.33 12.61 -7.96
N ALA A 168 0.01 13.79 -8.47
CA ALA A 168 0.24 14.01 -9.91
C ALA A 168 1.43 13.21 -10.49
N SER A 169 2.37 12.79 -9.65
CA SER A 169 3.57 12.05 -10.03
C SER A 169 3.57 10.59 -9.56
N SER A 170 2.48 10.11 -9.00
CA SER A 170 2.40 8.77 -8.45
C SER A 170 2.57 7.69 -9.50
N VAL A 171 3.19 6.58 -9.10
CA VAL A 171 3.24 5.35 -9.87
C VAL A 171 2.12 4.44 -9.41
N VAL A 172 1.32 3.93 -10.34
CA VAL A 172 0.28 2.95 -10.06
C VAL A 172 0.60 1.65 -10.76
N ILE A 173 0.55 0.54 -10.02
CA ILE A 173 0.76 -0.81 -10.54
C ILE A 173 -0.49 -1.60 -10.22
N GLU A 174 -1.01 -2.34 -11.18
CA GLU A 174 -2.19 -3.18 -11.01
C GLU A 174 -1.94 -4.59 -11.52
N VAL A 175 -2.36 -5.56 -10.73
CA VAL A 175 -2.54 -6.95 -11.17
C VAL A 175 -4.04 -7.19 -11.23
N GLN A 176 -4.60 -7.29 -12.44
CA GLN A 176 -6.05 -7.43 -12.65
C GLN A 176 -6.43 -8.90 -12.77
N GLY A 177 -7.03 -9.44 -11.69
CA GLY A 177 -7.45 -10.84 -11.64
C GLY A 177 -6.34 -11.80 -11.22
N CYS A 178 -6.67 -13.06 -11.14
CA CYS A 178 -5.79 -14.13 -10.62
C CYS A 178 -4.65 -14.52 -11.57
N GLU A 179 -4.81 -14.19 -12.83
CA GLU A 179 -3.85 -14.38 -13.92
C GLU A 179 -3.94 -13.18 -14.87
N GLY A 180 -4.41 -12.08 -14.32
CA GLY A 180 -4.69 -10.88 -15.09
C GLY A 180 -3.44 -10.16 -15.55
N PRO A 181 -3.62 -9.20 -16.45
CA PRO A 181 -2.51 -8.40 -16.91
C PRO A 181 -1.93 -7.57 -15.76
N LEU A 182 -0.61 -7.47 -15.75
CA LEU A 182 0.09 -6.46 -14.98
C LEU A 182 0.10 -5.16 -15.78
N LEU A 183 -0.46 -4.12 -15.20
CA LEU A 183 -0.47 -2.77 -15.73
C LEU A 183 0.38 -1.87 -14.85
N TRP A 184 1.22 -1.06 -15.47
CA TRP A 184 2.14 -0.17 -14.77
C TRP A 184 2.13 1.21 -15.40
N THR A 185 1.95 2.26 -14.61
CA THR A 185 2.04 3.65 -15.05
C THR A 185 3.01 4.46 -14.21
N LYS A 186 3.57 5.51 -14.79
CA LYS A 186 4.39 6.47 -14.06
C LYS A 186 3.56 7.45 -13.25
N ASN A 187 2.35 7.76 -13.74
CA ASN A 187 1.48 8.73 -13.09
C ASN A 187 0.13 8.07 -12.79
N ALA A 188 -0.53 8.55 -11.75
CA ALA A 188 -1.90 8.14 -11.48
C ALA A 188 -2.75 8.45 -12.72
N PRO A 189 -3.51 7.46 -13.24
CA PRO A 189 -4.33 7.69 -14.42
C PRO A 189 -5.43 8.71 -14.11
N ASP A 190 -5.68 9.62 -15.05
CA ASP A 190 -6.92 10.41 -15.02
C ASP A 190 -8.10 9.42 -15.05
N PRO A 191 -9.11 9.56 -14.19
CA PRO A 191 -10.32 8.72 -14.22
C PRO A 191 -11.00 8.64 -15.59
N LYS A 192 -10.78 9.65 -16.43
CA LYS A 192 -11.29 9.72 -17.81
C LYS A 192 -10.32 9.15 -18.84
N ASP A 193 -9.04 9.08 -18.51
CA ASP A 193 -8.01 8.57 -19.41
C ASP A 193 -7.77 7.09 -19.14
N ARG A 194 -8.13 6.25 -20.11
CA ARG A 194 -7.93 4.80 -20.06
C ARG A 194 -6.52 4.38 -20.52
N THR A 195 -5.72 5.33 -20.92
CA THR A 195 -4.38 5.07 -21.44
C THR A 195 -3.35 5.15 -20.33
N TRP A 196 -2.48 4.16 -20.29
CA TRP A 196 -1.34 4.09 -19.41
C TRP A 196 -0.18 4.87 -20.03
N LYS A 197 0.27 5.93 -19.37
CA LYS A 197 1.39 6.77 -19.85
C LYS A 197 2.68 6.46 -19.15
#